data_2ba57654bcdfa0b54c114ec4fb69edf3
#
_entry.id   2ba57654bcdfa0b54c114ec4fb69edf3
#
_cell.length_a   1.000
_cell.length_b   1.000
_cell.length_c   1.000
_cell.angle_alpha   90.00
_cell.angle_beta   90.00
_cell.angle_gamma   90.00
#
_symmetry.space_group_name_H-M   'P 1'
#
loop_
_entity.id
_entity.type
_entity.pdbx_description
1 polymer ?
#
loop_
_entity_poly.entity_id
_entity_poly.type
_entity_poly.pdbx_seq_one_letter_code
_entity_poly.pdbx_strand_id
1 'polypeptide(L)'
;MLDYKIYHYENDKINAEIIRLYSRVFQVDFRNDFQWWYLDNPSGKSICVVALDNHQVIAHWAVTPLPFNIMGNRRTELISLAAMVDPQYQGQGIFAQMGPVLLEYLTNNTNYSFIMGFPNDKSLRAHVKYLNYVHLRDYQFVRFSRGISPAARNYELSDLPTAMDNAFSPHDLITLYRNGTYLGWRFGNKEKYQMAVDENQRAYIFTQYKNKIDILIWDYDAGEEDIIALSDYLYQTFNPESVCTWNSLSFDKNFPRDERTYHFCICLLNQNQSVAPNIMNASQWFLQMGDSKLF
;
A
#
# COMPACT_ATOMS: atom_id res chain seq x y z
N MET A 1 -13.69 -5.60 -31.35
CA MET A 1 -14.18 -6.15 -30.07
C MET A 1 -12.99 -6.14 -29.12
N LEU A 2 -13.14 -5.61 -27.90
CA LEU A 2 -12.04 -5.63 -26.93
C LEU A 2 -11.79 -7.05 -26.44
N ASP A 3 -10.51 -7.39 -26.27
CA ASP A 3 -10.06 -8.68 -25.75
C ASP A 3 -9.52 -8.50 -24.33
N TYR A 4 -10.02 -9.29 -23.37
CA TYR A 4 -9.63 -9.24 -21.96
C TYR A 4 -8.84 -10.48 -21.60
N LYS A 5 -7.59 -10.31 -21.16
CA LYS A 5 -6.69 -11.43 -20.88
C LYS A 5 -6.07 -11.33 -19.50
N ILE A 6 -6.03 -12.47 -18.81
CA ILE A 6 -5.16 -12.64 -17.64
C ILE A 6 -3.72 -12.69 -18.14
N TYR A 7 -2.82 -12.00 -17.42
CA TYR A 7 -1.46 -11.85 -17.83
C TYR A 7 -0.50 -11.86 -16.62
N HIS A 8 0.65 -12.53 -16.78
CA HIS A 8 1.62 -12.80 -15.72
C HIS A 8 2.98 -12.16 -16.02
N TYR A 9 3.02 -11.13 -16.85
CA TYR A 9 4.22 -10.35 -17.21
C TYR A 9 5.32 -11.14 -17.93
N GLU A 10 4.96 -12.17 -18.67
CA GLU A 10 5.88 -13.05 -19.42
C GLU A 10 6.27 -12.55 -20.81
N ASN A 11 5.71 -11.44 -21.29
CA ASN A 11 5.92 -10.91 -22.64
C ASN A 11 6.41 -9.46 -22.63
N ASP A 12 7.65 -9.24 -23.08
CA ASP A 12 8.28 -7.91 -23.04
C ASP A 12 7.55 -6.84 -23.87
N LYS A 13 6.88 -7.22 -24.95
CA LYS A 13 6.09 -6.25 -25.75
C LYS A 13 4.88 -5.76 -24.97
N ILE A 14 4.15 -6.67 -24.31
CA ILE A 14 3.01 -6.30 -23.47
C ILE A 14 3.50 -5.52 -22.26
N ASN A 15 4.61 -5.90 -21.63
CA ASN A 15 5.23 -5.16 -20.52
C ASN A 15 5.55 -3.71 -20.94
N ALA A 16 6.16 -3.52 -22.10
CA ALA A 16 6.47 -2.18 -22.62
C ALA A 16 5.20 -1.35 -22.90
N GLU A 17 4.11 -1.98 -23.33
CA GLU A 17 2.81 -1.32 -23.52
C GLU A 17 2.18 -0.90 -22.19
N ILE A 18 2.23 -1.76 -21.16
CA ILE A 18 1.74 -1.45 -19.82
C ILE A 18 2.53 -0.26 -19.24
N ILE A 19 3.85 -0.23 -19.37
CA ILE A 19 4.69 0.89 -18.92
C ILE A 19 4.30 2.18 -19.63
N ARG A 20 4.10 2.13 -20.95
CA ARG A 20 3.66 3.30 -21.73
C ARG A 20 2.26 3.77 -21.31
N LEU A 21 1.33 2.85 -21.10
CA LEU A 21 0.00 3.17 -20.61
C LEU A 21 0.06 3.84 -19.22
N TYR A 22 0.87 3.30 -18.31
CA TYR A 22 1.06 3.87 -16.98
C TYR A 22 1.57 5.31 -17.06
N SER A 23 2.62 5.55 -17.85
CA SER A 23 3.19 6.89 -18.03
C SER A 23 2.19 7.87 -18.63
N ARG A 24 1.32 7.40 -19.55
CA ARG A 24 0.26 8.22 -20.15
C ARG A 24 -0.85 8.58 -19.17
N VAL A 25 -1.25 7.63 -18.32
CA VAL A 25 -2.36 7.83 -17.37
C VAL A 25 -1.92 8.64 -16.15
N PHE A 26 -0.74 8.37 -15.61
CA PHE A 26 -0.29 8.96 -14.34
C PHE A 26 0.76 10.05 -14.49
N GLN A 27 1.25 10.32 -15.71
CA GLN A 27 2.26 11.35 -16.03
C GLN A 27 3.59 11.17 -15.27
N VAL A 28 3.97 9.91 -14.98
CA VAL A 28 5.22 9.54 -14.31
C VAL A 28 5.91 8.39 -15.05
N ASP A 29 7.25 8.34 -14.97
CA ASP A 29 8.02 7.21 -15.48
C ASP A 29 7.91 6.02 -14.53
N PHE A 30 7.44 4.89 -15.05
CA PHE A 30 7.19 3.69 -14.27
C PHE A 30 8.22 2.58 -14.54
N ARG A 31 9.21 2.78 -15.38
CA ARG A 31 10.14 1.72 -15.81
C ARG A 31 10.89 1.07 -14.64
N ASN A 32 11.41 1.88 -13.72
CA ASN A 32 12.14 1.38 -12.56
C ASN A 32 11.23 0.68 -11.55
N ASP A 33 10.01 1.21 -11.35
CA ASP A 33 9.04 0.64 -10.40
C ASP A 33 8.35 -0.61 -10.95
N PHE A 34 8.29 -0.76 -12.28
CA PHE A 34 7.63 -1.89 -12.94
C PHE A 34 8.26 -3.23 -12.54
N GLN A 35 9.58 -3.35 -12.72
CA GLN A 35 10.34 -4.53 -12.37
C GLN A 35 10.18 -4.85 -10.88
N TRP A 36 10.41 -3.85 -10.04
CA TRP A 36 10.34 -3.96 -8.60
C TRP A 36 8.97 -4.44 -8.10
N TRP A 37 7.87 -3.80 -8.51
CA TRP A 37 6.54 -4.14 -8.01
C TRP A 37 5.98 -5.43 -8.59
N TYR A 38 6.17 -5.66 -9.88
CA TYR A 38 5.45 -6.74 -10.56
C TYR A 38 6.25 -8.03 -10.68
N LEU A 39 7.58 -7.97 -10.69
CA LEU A 39 8.43 -9.12 -10.95
C LEU A 39 9.34 -9.51 -9.78
N ASP A 40 9.93 -8.53 -9.08
CA ASP A 40 10.95 -8.78 -8.04
C ASP A 40 10.38 -8.88 -6.63
N ASN A 41 9.06 -8.94 -6.51
CA ASN A 41 8.39 -9.09 -5.21
C ASN A 41 8.68 -10.46 -4.60
N PRO A 42 9.26 -10.53 -3.38
CA PRO A 42 9.62 -11.78 -2.73
C PRO A 42 8.43 -12.68 -2.37
N SER A 43 7.21 -12.12 -2.30
CA SER A 43 5.99 -12.87 -2.04
C SER A 43 5.38 -13.51 -3.30
N GLY A 44 5.95 -13.23 -4.47
CA GLY A 44 5.49 -13.76 -5.76
C GLY A 44 5.23 -12.67 -6.79
N LYS A 45 5.17 -13.08 -8.05
CA LYS A 45 4.87 -12.17 -9.17
C LYS A 45 3.43 -11.69 -9.11
N SER A 46 3.21 -10.47 -9.60
CA SER A 46 1.88 -9.92 -9.77
C SER A 46 1.08 -10.66 -10.84
N ILE A 47 -0.23 -10.60 -10.71
CA ILE A 47 -1.19 -11.09 -11.69
C ILE A 47 -2.00 -9.89 -12.17
N CYS A 48 -2.27 -9.78 -13.45
CA CYS A 48 -3.10 -8.70 -13.94
C CYS A 48 -4.12 -9.17 -14.98
N VAL A 49 -5.11 -8.33 -15.23
CA VAL A 49 -5.92 -8.36 -16.43
C VAL A 49 -5.55 -7.19 -17.31
N VAL A 50 -5.42 -7.43 -18.61
CA VAL A 50 -5.24 -6.40 -19.62
C VAL A 50 -6.43 -6.38 -20.57
N ALA A 51 -6.85 -5.19 -21.01
CA ALA A 51 -7.76 -5.03 -22.13
C ALA A 51 -6.96 -4.61 -23.37
N LEU A 52 -7.20 -5.30 -24.46
CA LEU A 52 -6.53 -5.10 -25.74
C LEU A 52 -7.52 -4.61 -26.80
N ASP A 53 -7.13 -3.57 -27.53
CA ASP A 53 -7.77 -3.16 -28.78
C ASP A 53 -6.73 -3.24 -29.90
N ASN A 54 -7.01 -4.05 -30.93
CA ASN A 54 -6.08 -4.32 -32.05
C ASN A 54 -4.65 -4.63 -31.57
N HIS A 55 -4.53 -5.49 -30.55
CA HIS A 55 -3.27 -5.90 -29.90
C HIS A 55 -2.58 -4.81 -29.07
N GLN A 56 -3.12 -3.61 -28.93
CA GLN A 56 -2.61 -2.54 -28.07
C GLN A 56 -3.24 -2.64 -26.67
N VAL A 57 -2.42 -2.52 -25.63
CA VAL A 57 -2.92 -2.46 -24.25
C VAL A 57 -3.56 -1.09 -23.99
N ILE A 58 -4.87 -1.10 -23.73
CA ILE A 58 -5.69 0.10 -23.46
C ILE A 58 -6.17 0.19 -22.02
N ALA A 59 -6.13 -0.92 -21.27
CA ALA A 59 -6.40 -0.92 -19.83
C ALA A 59 -5.60 -2.02 -19.14
N HIS A 60 -5.36 -1.82 -17.85
CA HIS A 60 -4.63 -2.74 -17.01
C HIS A 60 -5.11 -2.62 -15.57
N TRP A 61 -5.23 -3.74 -14.87
CA TRP A 61 -5.42 -3.80 -13.43
C TRP A 61 -4.65 -4.98 -12.87
N ALA A 62 -3.76 -4.69 -11.92
CA ALA A 62 -2.89 -5.68 -11.28
C ALA A 62 -3.27 -5.94 -9.83
N VAL A 63 -2.97 -7.13 -9.39
CA VAL A 63 -2.90 -7.52 -7.97
C VAL A 63 -1.54 -8.13 -7.68
N THR A 64 -0.98 -7.75 -6.54
CA THR A 64 0.39 -8.12 -6.13
C THR A 64 0.34 -8.88 -4.81
N PRO A 65 0.97 -10.06 -4.71
CA PRO A 65 1.04 -10.80 -3.46
C PRO A 65 1.86 -10.03 -2.40
N LEU A 66 1.34 -9.96 -1.18
CA LEU A 66 2.06 -9.40 -0.03
C LEU A 66 1.92 -10.33 1.19
N PRO A 67 2.91 -10.33 2.09
CA PRO A 67 2.84 -11.11 3.31
C PRO A 67 1.95 -10.41 4.35
N PHE A 68 0.99 -11.14 4.90
CA PHE A 68 0.10 -10.67 5.97
C PHE A 68 0.25 -11.51 7.22
N ASN A 69 0.06 -10.86 8.36
CA ASN A 69 -0.31 -11.52 9.61
C ASN A 69 -1.82 -11.34 9.80
N ILE A 70 -2.56 -12.44 9.82
CA ILE A 70 -4.00 -12.44 10.03
C ILE A 70 -4.25 -13.10 11.39
N MET A 71 -4.34 -12.29 12.44
CA MET A 71 -4.59 -12.77 13.82
C MET A 71 -3.63 -13.91 14.23
N GLY A 72 -2.33 -13.69 14.06
CA GLY A 72 -1.26 -14.64 14.36
C GLY A 72 -0.97 -15.66 13.25
N ASN A 73 -1.79 -15.74 12.20
CA ASN A 73 -1.56 -16.65 11.08
C ASN A 73 -0.89 -15.91 9.92
N ARG A 74 0.27 -16.40 9.49
CA ARG A 74 1.00 -15.86 8.34
C ARG A 74 0.37 -16.36 7.04
N ARG A 75 0.01 -15.44 6.15
CA ARG A 75 -0.55 -15.73 4.84
C ARG A 75 -0.01 -14.75 3.79
N THR A 76 -0.05 -15.18 2.54
CA THR A 76 0.15 -14.28 1.40
C THR A 76 -1.21 -13.95 0.83
N GLU A 77 -1.51 -12.66 0.75
CA GLU A 77 -2.77 -12.14 0.20
C GLU A 77 -2.46 -11.00 -0.78
N LEU A 78 -3.46 -10.41 -1.41
CA LEU A 78 -3.26 -9.52 -2.53
C LEU A 78 -3.49 -8.05 -2.18
N ILE A 79 -2.68 -7.17 -2.78
CA ILE A 79 -2.96 -5.73 -2.86
C ILE A 79 -3.29 -5.34 -4.31
N SER A 80 -4.32 -4.51 -4.49
CA SER A 80 -4.70 -3.93 -5.78
C SER A 80 -3.75 -2.81 -6.18
N LEU A 81 -3.20 -2.89 -7.39
CA LEU A 81 -2.26 -1.91 -7.94
C LEU A 81 -2.68 -1.45 -9.33
N ALA A 82 -2.44 -0.16 -9.62
CA ALA A 82 -2.45 0.41 -10.96
C ALA A 82 -3.66 0.00 -11.83
N ALA A 83 -4.87 0.18 -11.29
CA ALA A 83 -6.08 0.13 -12.09
C ALA A 83 -6.13 1.36 -13.00
N MET A 84 -5.96 1.15 -14.30
CA MET A 84 -5.85 2.23 -15.27
C MET A 84 -6.54 1.90 -16.59
N VAL A 85 -7.13 2.93 -17.21
CA VAL A 85 -7.73 2.88 -18.54
C VAL A 85 -7.18 4.07 -19.32
N ASP A 86 -6.76 3.85 -20.56
CA ASP A 86 -6.30 4.89 -21.46
C ASP A 86 -7.32 6.04 -21.52
N PRO A 87 -6.89 7.30 -21.40
CA PRO A 87 -7.80 8.46 -21.42
C PRO A 87 -8.79 8.47 -22.59
N GLN A 88 -8.40 7.97 -23.77
CA GLN A 88 -9.27 7.88 -24.95
C GLN A 88 -10.36 6.84 -24.83
N TYR A 89 -10.23 5.87 -23.93
CA TYR A 89 -11.15 4.78 -23.71
C TYR A 89 -11.92 4.89 -22.39
N GLN A 90 -11.70 5.95 -21.62
CA GLN A 90 -12.44 6.17 -20.38
C GLN A 90 -13.93 6.42 -20.64
N GLY A 91 -14.77 6.12 -19.64
CA GLY A 91 -16.23 6.26 -19.76
C GLY A 91 -16.94 5.14 -20.53
N GLN A 92 -16.23 4.20 -21.15
CA GLN A 92 -16.79 3.11 -21.94
C GLN A 92 -17.05 1.82 -21.12
N GLY A 93 -16.93 1.87 -19.81
CA GLY A 93 -17.20 0.71 -18.92
C GLY A 93 -16.13 -0.39 -18.95
N ILE A 94 -14.94 -0.14 -19.51
CA ILE A 94 -13.86 -1.14 -19.65
C ILE A 94 -13.45 -1.69 -18.30
N PHE A 95 -13.30 -0.85 -17.29
CA PHE A 95 -12.93 -1.30 -15.95
C PHE A 95 -13.97 -2.25 -15.34
N ALA A 96 -15.26 -2.00 -15.58
CA ALA A 96 -16.33 -2.85 -15.12
C ALA A 96 -16.38 -4.21 -15.85
N GLN A 97 -15.87 -4.27 -17.07
CA GLN A 97 -15.82 -5.52 -17.87
C GLN A 97 -14.57 -6.35 -17.55
N MET A 98 -13.41 -5.71 -17.40
CA MET A 98 -12.17 -6.43 -17.13
C MET A 98 -12.07 -6.93 -15.67
N GLY A 99 -12.70 -6.24 -14.73
CA GLY A 99 -12.64 -6.59 -13.32
C GLY A 99 -13.16 -7.98 -12.99
N PRO A 100 -14.38 -8.38 -13.44
CA PRO A 100 -14.89 -9.74 -13.25
C PRO A 100 -13.97 -10.83 -13.81
N VAL A 101 -13.27 -10.58 -14.92
CA VAL A 101 -12.31 -11.54 -15.50
C VAL A 101 -11.17 -11.87 -14.54
N LEU A 102 -10.59 -10.84 -13.89
CA LEU A 102 -9.54 -11.06 -12.91
C LEU A 102 -10.08 -11.73 -11.64
N LEU A 103 -11.22 -11.29 -11.12
CA LEU A 103 -11.81 -11.85 -9.90
C LEU A 103 -12.17 -13.32 -10.08
N GLU A 104 -12.79 -13.70 -11.20
CA GLU A 104 -13.11 -15.08 -11.54
C GLU A 104 -11.84 -15.94 -11.64
N TYR A 105 -10.82 -15.43 -12.34
CA TYR A 105 -9.54 -16.13 -12.43
C TYR A 105 -8.93 -16.39 -11.05
N LEU A 106 -8.84 -15.37 -10.20
CA LEU A 106 -8.26 -15.47 -8.86
C LEU A 106 -9.03 -16.45 -7.99
N THR A 107 -10.36 -16.38 -8.01
CA THR A 107 -11.23 -17.28 -7.23
C THR A 107 -11.07 -18.74 -7.63
N ASN A 108 -10.94 -19.01 -8.93
CA ASN A 108 -10.91 -20.39 -9.45
C ASN A 108 -9.50 -20.99 -9.50
N ASN A 109 -8.44 -20.17 -9.56
CA ASN A 109 -7.08 -20.65 -9.85
C ASN A 109 -6.07 -20.35 -8.74
N THR A 110 -6.49 -19.70 -7.64
CA THR A 110 -5.58 -19.35 -6.54
C THR A 110 -6.21 -19.63 -5.17
N ASN A 111 -5.39 -19.59 -4.12
CA ASN A 111 -5.84 -19.77 -2.74
C ASN A 111 -5.90 -18.45 -1.95
N TYR A 112 -5.81 -17.30 -2.62
CA TYR A 112 -5.92 -16.02 -1.95
C TYR A 112 -7.34 -15.80 -1.41
N SER A 113 -7.43 -15.16 -0.26
CA SER A 113 -8.70 -14.94 0.44
C SER A 113 -9.33 -13.60 0.10
N PHE A 114 -8.49 -12.59 -0.13
CA PHE A 114 -8.94 -11.23 -0.38
C PHE A 114 -7.95 -10.41 -1.22
N ILE A 115 -8.44 -9.28 -1.70
CA ILE A 115 -7.65 -8.21 -2.29
C ILE A 115 -7.85 -6.96 -1.43
N MET A 116 -6.78 -6.42 -0.88
CA MET A 116 -6.74 -5.10 -0.25
C MET A 116 -6.55 -4.01 -1.29
N GLY A 117 -7.18 -2.85 -1.13
CA GLY A 117 -6.99 -1.73 -2.05
C GLY A 117 -7.22 -0.37 -1.41
N PHE A 118 -6.63 0.65 -2.05
CA PHE A 118 -6.79 2.06 -1.69
C PHE A 118 -7.24 2.85 -2.94
N PRO A 119 -8.48 2.65 -3.41
CA PRO A 119 -9.01 3.42 -4.53
C PRO A 119 -9.08 4.91 -4.16
N ASN A 120 -8.84 5.79 -5.13
CA ASN A 120 -9.09 7.21 -4.96
C ASN A 120 -10.59 7.54 -5.12
N ASP A 121 -11.00 8.77 -4.79
CA ASP A 121 -12.40 9.24 -4.86
C ASP A 121 -13.07 8.91 -6.20
N LYS A 122 -12.35 9.07 -7.31
CA LYS A 122 -12.88 8.80 -8.66
C LYS A 122 -13.15 7.33 -8.91
N SER A 123 -12.31 6.45 -8.37
CA SER A 123 -12.36 5.01 -8.62
C SER A 123 -13.12 4.23 -7.55
N LEU A 124 -13.32 4.77 -6.35
CA LEU A 124 -14.03 4.11 -5.24
C LEU A 124 -15.39 3.57 -5.66
N ARG A 125 -16.21 4.41 -6.31
CA ARG A 125 -17.54 4.01 -6.77
C ARG A 125 -17.49 2.82 -7.73
N ALA A 126 -16.49 2.78 -8.61
CA ALA A 126 -16.33 1.68 -9.56
C ALA A 126 -15.89 0.38 -8.86
N HIS A 127 -14.98 0.46 -7.90
CA HIS A 127 -14.56 -0.69 -7.10
C HIS A 127 -15.73 -1.29 -6.32
N VAL A 128 -16.48 -0.47 -5.61
CA VAL A 128 -17.64 -0.93 -4.82
C VAL A 128 -18.75 -1.49 -5.72
N LYS A 129 -19.08 -0.78 -6.82
CA LYS A 129 -20.22 -1.15 -7.67
C LYS A 129 -19.96 -2.36 -8.55
N TYR A 130 -18.75 -2.51 -9.10
CA TYR A 130 -18.47 -3.48 -10.16
C TYR A 130 -17.50 -4.58 -9.75
N LEU A 131 -16.73 -4.40 -8.66
CA LEU A 131 -15.68 -5.33 -8.26
C LEU A 131 -15.90 -5.91 -6.86
N ASN A 132 -17.09 -5.76 -6.29
CA ASN A 132 -17.46 -6.29 -4.98
C ASN A 132 -16.54 -5.85 -3.82
N TYR A 133 -15.88 -4.68 -3.96
CA TYR A 133 -15.13 -4.13 -2.85
C TYR A 133 -16.08 -3.56 -1.80
N VAL A 134 -15.73 -3.79 -0.55
CA VAL A 134 -16.38 -3.14 0.60
C VAL A 134 -15.42 -2.08 1.14
N HIS A 135 -15.92 -0.86 1.26
CA HIS A 135 -15.20 0.23 1.90
C HIS A 135 -15.27 0.05 3.41
N LEU A 136 -14.12 -0.11 4.06
CA LEU A 136 -14.04 -0.39 5.50
C LEU A 136 -13.70 0.84 6.33
N ARG A 137 -12.76 1.67 5.87
CA ARG A 137 -12.26 2.80 6.64
C ARG A 137 -11.58 3.83 5.73
N ASP A 138 -11.54 5.06 6.21
CA ASP A 138 -10.76 6.14 5.62
C ASP A 138 -9.52 6.44 6.45
N TYR A 139 -8.40 6.64 5.75
CA TYR A 139 -7.17 7.19 6.31
C TYR A 139 -6.97 8.61 5.81
N GLN A 140 -6.51 9.48 6.69
CA GLN A 140 -6.16 10.87 6.40
C GLN A 140 -4.76 11.16 6.91
N PHE A 141 -4.06 12.11 6.30
CA PHE A 141 -2.82 12.61 6.87
C PHE A 141 -3.09 13.35 8.19
N VAL A 142 -2.27 13.04 9.16
CA VAL A 142 -2.07 13.84 10.37
C VAL A 142 -0.79 14.61 10.19
N ARG A 143 -0.84 15.93 10.35
CA ARG A 143 0.32 16.81 10.27
C ARG A 143 0.72 17.22 11.67
N PHE A 144 1.98 16.98 12.01
CA PHE A 144 2.54 17.37 13.30
C PHE A 144 3.00 18.84 13.26
N SER A 145 2.85 19.55 14.38
CA SER A 145 3.44 20.86 14.60
C SER A 145 4.84 20.71 15.23
N ARG A 146 5.69 21.71 15.08
CA ARG A 146 7.02 21.70 15.71
C ARG A 146 6.94 21.92 17.21
N GLY A 147 7.80 21.23 17.98
CA GLY A 147 7.99 21.48 19.39
C GLY A 147 6.79 21.13 20.28
N ILE A 148 6.02 20.12 19.89
CA ILE A 148 4.82 19.69 20.62
C ILE A 148 5.07 18.51 21.54
N SER A 149 6.22 17.84 21.43
CA SER A 149 6.54 16.72 22.30
C SER A 149 6.77 17.18 23.73
N PRO A 150 6.13 16.55 24.73
CA PRO A 150 6.37 16.86 26.13
C PRO A 150 7.72 16.37 26.65
N ALA A 151 8.37 15.46 25.92
CA ALA A 151 9.66 14.86 26.29
C ALA A 151 10.58 14.75 25.07
N ALA A 152 11.84 15.20 25.25
CA ALA A 152 12.89 14.92 24.27
C ALA A 152 13.26 13.43 24.34
N ARG A 153 13.40 12.79 23.19
CA ARG A 153 13.89 11.41 23.05
C ARG A 153 15.11 11.39 22.14
N ASN A 154 15.98 10.42 22.37
CA ASN A 154 17.14 10.20 21.54
C ASN A 154 16.80 9.24 20.42
N TYR A 155 17.18 9.60 19.19
CA TYR A 155 17.06 8.77 18.02
C TYR A 155 18.40 8.68 17.30
N GLU A 156 18.70 7.52 16.76
CA GLU A 156 19.85 7.30 15.89
C GLU A 156 19.35 6.96 14.49
N LEU A 157 19.96 7.58 13.47
CA LEU A 157 19.73 7.17 12.09
C LEU A 157 20.48 5.88 11.84
N SER A 158 19.79 4.90 11.29
CA SER A 158 20.34 3.57 11.04
C SER A 158 20.01 3.08 9.64
N ASP A 159 20.80 2.14 9.16
CA ASP A 159 20.46 1.38 7.97
C ASP A 159 19.21 0.53 8.22
N LEU A 160 18.40 0.34 7.18
CA LEU A 160 17.23 -0.54 7.26
C LEU A 160 17.67 -1.95 7.66
N PRO A 161 17.05 -2.55 8.68
CA PRO A 161 17.48 -3.84 9.18
C PRO A 161 17.24 -4.93 8.15
N THR A 162 18.25 -5.75 7.93
CA THR A 162 18.15 -6.99 7.16
C THR A 162 17.43 -8.11 7.91
N ALA A 163 17.17 -7.92 9.20
CA ALA A 163 16.50 -8.89 10.08
C ALA A 163 15.70 -8.16 11.17
N MET A 164 14.46 -7.84 10.87
CA MET A 164 13.45 -7.47 11.88
C MET A 164 12.40 -8.60 11.93
N ASP A 165 12.84 -9.78 12.33
CA ASP A 165 11.94 -10.89 12.56
C ASP A 165 11.07 -10.59 13.79
N ASN A 166 9.79 -10.40 13.59
CA ASN A 166 8.70 -10.37 14.56
C ASN A 166 8.41 -9.08 15.35
N ALA A 167 9.19 -8.02 15.28
CA ALA A 167 8.95 -6.81 16.08
C ALA A 167 7.66 -6.03 15.70
N PHE A 168 7.08 -6.29 14.52
CA PHE A 168 6.06 -5.42 13.92
C PHE A 168 4.69 -6.08 13.66
N SER A 169 4.35 -7.19 14.28
CA SER A 169 3.06 -7.84 13.98
C SER A 169 2.30 -8.25 15.24
N PRO A 170 1.31 -7.47 15.68
CA PRO A 170 0.43 -7.88 16.77
C PRO A 170 -0.32 -9.16 16.40
N HIS A 171 -0.41 -10.11 17.35
CA HIS A 171 -1.02 -11.41 17.11
C HIS A 171 -2.55 -11.37 16.98
N ASP A 172 -3.18 -10.30 17.40
CA ASP A 172 -4.63 -10.13 17.49
C ASP A 172 -5.23 -9.23 16.39
N LEU A 173 -4.38 -8.71 15.50
CA LEU A 173 -4.78 -7.83 14.41
C LEU A 173 -4.42 -8.38 13.04
N ILE A 174 -5.00 -7.77 12.01
CA ILE A 174 -4.64 -7.99 10.61
C ILE A 174 -3.71 -6.87 10.17
N THR A 175 -2.50 -7.24 9.77
CA THR A 175 -1.45 -6.31 9.38
C THR A 175 -0.63 -6.89 8.23
N LEU A 176 0.21 -6.08 7.58
CA LEU A 176 1.28 -6.66 6.77
C LEU A 176 2.33 -7.33 7.68
N TYR A 177 2.81 -8.50 7.27
CA TYR A 177 3.89 -9.18 7.97
C TYR A 177 5.24 -8.63 7.49
N ARG A 178 5.89 -7.85 8.34
CA ARG A 178 7.08 -7.05 8.01
C ARG A 178 8.35 -7.76 8.44
N ASN A 179 8.68 -8.87 7.79
CA ASN A 179 9.98 -9.53 7.98
C ASN A 179 11.10 -8.79 7.21
N GLY A 180 12.35 -9.15 7.48
CA GLY A 180 13.51 -8.53 6.85
C GLY A 180 13.50 -8.60 5.32
N THR A 181 13.01 -9.71 4.74
CA THR A 181 12.88 -9.86 3.29
C THR A 181 11.89 -8.85 2.69
N TYR A 182 10.70 -8.71 3.31
CA TYR A 182 9.71 -7.74 2.87
C TYR A 182 10.20 -6.30 3.06
N LEU A 183 10.78 -5.98 4.22
CA LEU A 183 11.30 -4.65 4.52
C LEU A 183 12.45 -4.28 3.58
N GLY A 184 13.39 -5.20 3.35
CA GLY A 184 14.50 -5.00 2.40
C GLY A 184 14.03 -4.77 0.97
N TRP A 185 13.02 -5.51 0.50
CA TRP A 185 12.42 -5.30 -0.80
C TRP A 185 11.64 -3.99 -0.87
N ARG A 186 10.79 -3.71 0.14
CA ARG A 186 9.86 -2.58 0.11
C ARG A 186 10.53 -1.24 0.36
N PHE A 187 11.51 -1.20 1.27
CA PHE A 187 12.14 0.03 1.75
C PHE A 187 13.67 0.03 1.60
N GLY A 188 14.26 -0.97 0.94
CA GLY A 188 15.72 -1.10 0.82
C GLY A 188 16.42 -0.04 -0.04
N ASN A 189 15.66 0.82 -0.74
CA ASN A 189 16.22 1.95 -1.46
C ASN A 189 16.60 3.07 -0.48
N LYS A 190 17.88 3.13 -0.08
CA LYS A 190 18.43 4.08 0.90
C LYS A 190 18.37 5.55 0.45
N GLU A 191 18.28 5.81 -0.85
CA GLU A 191 18.10 7.19 -1.36
C GLU A 191 16.68 7.71 -1.10
N LYS A 192 15.72 6.79 -1.01
CA LYS A 192 14.30 7.13 -0.82
C LYS A 192 13.84 6.98 0.62
N TYR A 193 14.32 5.97 1.32
CA TYR A 193 13.86 5.61 2.65
C TYR A 193 14.97 5.65 3.67
N GLN A 194 14.65 6.16 4.86
CA GLN A 194 15.54 6.24 6.01
C GLN A 194 14.87 5.59 7.21
N MET A 195 15.68 5.19 8.19
CA MET A 195 15.21 4.62 9.44
C MET A 195 15.81 5.38 10.63
N ALA A 196 14.98 5.64 11.62
CA ALA A 196 15.40 6.08 12.94
C ALA A 196 15.11 4.96 13.95
N VAL A 197 15.97 4.83 14.96
CA VAL A 197 15.80 3.89 16.08
C VAL A 197 15.85 4.70 17.36
N ASP A 198 14.89 4.50 18.27
CA ASP A 198 14.87 5.17 19.56
C ASP A 198 15.68 4.41 20.63
N GLU A 199 15.80 5.00 21.80
CA GLU A 199 16.49 4.44 22.98
C GLU A 199 15.90 3.10 23.47
N ASN A 200 14.65 2.78 23.10
CA ASN A 200 13.98 1.54 23.41
C ASN A 200 14.13 0.49 22.27
N GLN A 201 15.01 0.76 21.29
CA GLN A 201 15.25 -0.09 20.11
C GLN A 201 14.05 -0.21 19.19
N ARG A 202 13.09 0.70 19.26
CA ARG A 202 11.96 0.74 18.31
C ARG A 202 12.37 1.47 17.05
N ALA A 203 11.99 0.91 15.92
CA ALA A 203 12.35 1.40 14.60
C ALA A 203 11.19 2.15 13.93
N TYR A 204 11.57 3.18 13.18
CA TYR A 204 10.66 4.08 12.47
C TYR A 204 11.19 4.32 11.06
N ILE A 205 10.44 3.96 10.03
CA ILE A 205 10.81 4.18 8.64
C ILE A 205 10.09 5.41 8.12
N PHE A 206 10.83 6.30 7.50
CA PHE A 206 10.31 7.53 6.91
C PHE A 206 10.91 7.80 5.54
N THR A 207 10.28 8.69 4.78
CA THR A 207 10.76 9.18 3.48
C THR A 207 10.78 10.69 3.47
N GLN A 208 11.76 11.24 2.80
CA GLN A 208 11.84 12.67 2.53
C GLN A 208 11.56 12.94 1.05
N TYR A 209 10.53 13.73 0.79
CA TYR A 209 10.19 14.14 -0.57
C TYR A 209 10.09 15.66 -0.65
N LYS A 210 10.98 16.28 -1.46
CA LYS A 210 11.18 17.73 -1.47
C LYS A 210 11.54 18.19 -0.05
N ASN A 211 10.74 19.09 0.53
CA ASN A 211 10.95 19.60 1.89
C ASN A 211 9.91 19.06 2.90
N LYS A 212 9.42 17.83 2.68
CA LYS A 212 8.41 17.17 3.52
C LYS A 212 8.91 15.80 3.94
N ILE A 213 8.52 15.38 5.14
CA ILE A 213 8.82 14.04 5.67
C ILE A 213 7.50 13.33 5.95
N ASP A 214 7.39 12.10 5.44
CA ASP A 214 6.29 11.19 5.72
C ASP A 214 6.81 10.03 6.58
N ILE A 215 6.25 9.86 7.78
CA ILE A 215 6.51 8.71 8.65
C ILE A 215 5.65 7.56 8.12
N LEU A 216 6.29 6.52 7.61
CA LEU A 216 5.64 5.44 6.86
C LEU A 216 5.28 4.25 7.73
N ILE A 217 6.24 3.81 8.53
CA ILE A 217 6.18 2.59 9.33
C ILE A 217 6.80 2.87 10.69
N TRP A 218 6.21 2.32 11.73
CA TRP A 218 6.77 2.30 13.09
C TRP A 218 6.43 1.00 13.80
N ASP A 219 7.16 0.74 14.87
CA ASP A 219 6.96 -0.45 15.69
C ASP A 219 5.57 -0.44 16.37
N TYR A 220 4.94 -1.61 16.54
CA TYR A 220 3.55 -1.71 17.01
C TYR A 220 3.35 -1.29 18.47
N ASP A 221 4.39 -1.35 19.27
CA ASP A 221 4.36 -0.89 20.65
C ASP A 221 4.62 0.62 20.79
N ALA A 222 4.95 1.29 19.68
CA ALA A 222 5.05 2.74 19.64
C ALA A 222 3.66 3.39 19.67
N GLY A 223 3.42 4.16 20.72
CA GLY A 223 2.17 4.91 20.89
C GLY A 223 2.19 6.27 20.22
N GLU A 224 1.12 7.04 20.45
CA GLU A 224 0.96 8.38 19.91
C GLU A 224 2.11 9.32 20.34
N GLU A 225 2.48 9.28 21.64
CA GLU A 225 3.55 10.12 22.18
C GLU A 225 4.92 9.83 21.54
N ASP A 226 5.17 8.57 21.16
CA ASP A 226 6.40 8.16 20.50
C ASP A 226 6.49 8.75 19.09
N ILE A 227 5.37 8.75 18.34
CA ILE A 227 5.31 9.32 16.99
C ILE A 227 5.43 10.86 17.04
N ILE A 228 4.84 11.48 18.05
CA ILE A 228 4.98 12.93 18.29
C ILE A 228 6.44 13.28 18.58
N ALA A 229 7.10 12.52 19.45
CA ALA A 229 8.52 12.74 19.78
C ALA A 229 9.43 12.54 18.55
N LEU A 230 9.16 11.50 17.76
CA LEU A 230 9.84 11.29 16.49
C LEU A 230 9.64 12.48 15.54
N SER A 231 8.43 13.02 15.45
CA SER A 231 8.17 14.16 14.58
C SER A 231 8.99 15.37 14.94
N ASP A 232 9.14 15.67 16.22
CA ASP A 232 10.00 16.77 16.71
C ASP A 232 11.49 16.53 16.41
N TYR A 233 11.97 15.30 16.61
CA TYR A 233 13.33 14.93 16.20
C TYR A 233 13.56 15.16 14.69
N LEU A 234 12.62 14.73 13.84
CA LEU A 234 12.70 14.93 12.40
C LEU A 234 12.68 16.40 12.00
N TYR A 235 11.89 17.24 12.68
CA TYR A 235 11.91 18.69 12.49
C TYR A 235 13.25 19.32 12.88
N GLN A 236 13.86 18.87 13.97
CA GLN A 236 15.15 19.40 14.44
C GLN A 236 16.30 18.96 13.52
N THR A 237 16.28 17.72 13.07
CA THR A 237 17.36 17.12 12.29
C THR A 237 17.37 17.58 10.82
N PHE A 238 16.19 17.60 10.19
CA PHE A 238 16.07 17.84 8.74
C PHE A 238 15.43 19.18 8.37
N ASN A 239 14.87 19.89 9.33
CA ASN A 239 14.18 21.17 9.16
C ASN A 239 13.13 21.15 8.01
N PRO A 240 12.26 20.13 7.90
CA PRO A 240 11.28 20.06 6.83
C PRO A 240 10.17 21.11 7.01
N GLU A 241 9.44 21.37 5.92
CA GLU A 241 8.22 22.18 5.94
C GLU A 241 7.09 21.49 6.72
N SER A 242 6.99 20.17 6.62
CA SER A 242 5.99 19.38 7.34
C SER A 242 6.48 17.96 7.62
N VAL A 243 5.99 17.40 8.74
CA VAL A 243 6.10 15.97 9.08
C VAL A 243 4.68 15.42 9.18
N CYS A 244 4.39 14.33 8.48
CA CYS A 244 3.06 13.75 8.40
C CYS A 244 3.08 12.22 8.57
N THR A 245 1.94 11.66 8.94
CA THR A 245 1.64 10.22 8.85
C THR A 245 0.15 10.00 8.63
N TRP A 246 -0.31 8.74 8.49
CA TRP A 246 -1.73 8.42 8.52
C TRP A 246 -2.28 8.38 9.96
N ASN A 247 -3.59 8.65 10.09
CA ASN A 247 -4.33 8.50 11.35
C ASN A 247 -4.57 7.02 11.71
N SER A 248 -3.51 6.22 11.66
CA SER A 248 -3.54 4.79 12.04
C SER A 248 -3.73 4.60 13.54
N LEU A 249 -3.23 5.54 14.34
CA LEU A 249 -3.51 5.70 15.76
C LEU A 249 -4.61 6.75 15.98
N SER A 250 -5.19 6.75 17.18
CA SER A 250 -6.20 7.73 17.60
C SER A 250 -5.54 9.04 18.01
N PHE A 251 -4.78 9.66 17.09
CA PHE A 251 -4.17 10.95 17.36
C PHE A 251 -5.20 11.98 17.80
N ASP A 252 -4.83 12.81 18.78
CA ASP A 252 -5.69 13.87 19.32
C ASP A 252 -6.32 14.66 18.16
N LYS A 253 -7.59 15.04 18.35
CA LYS A 253 -8.38 15.81 17.37
C LYS A 253 -7.78 17.18 17.04
N ASN A 254 -6.80 17.62 17.83
CA ASN A 254 -6.12 18.91 17.65
C ASN A 254 -5.07 18.93 16.53
N PHE A 255 -4.65 17.76 15.99
CA PHE A 255 -3.72 17.75 14.86
C PHE A 255 -4.44 18.09 13.55
N PRO A 256 -3.93 19.05 12.77
CA PRO A 256 -4.46 19.35 11.45
C PRO A 256 -4.48 18.10 10.56
N ARG A 257 -5.61 17.87 9.91
CA ARG A 257 -5.77 16.79 8.95
C ARG A 257 -5.81 17.35 7.54
N ASP A 258 -5.23 16.62 6.60
CA ASP A 258 -5.38 16.92 5.18
C ASP A 258 -6.80 16.52 4.73
N GLU A 259 -7.38 17.27 3.80
CA GLU A 259 -8.68 16.93 3.20
C GLU A 259 -8.62 15.65 2.36
N ARG A 260 -7.41 15.25 1.91
CA ARG A 260 -7.23 14.05 1.11
C ARG A 260 -7.51 12.81 1.92
N THR A 261 -8.38 11.98 1.38
CA THR A 261 -8.80 10.71 1.98
C THR A 261 -8.26 9.52 1.19
N TYR A 262 -7.82 8.50 1.92
CA TYR A 262 -7.37 7.21 1.38
C TYR A 262 -8.37 6.15 1.79
N HIS A 263 -9.17 5.68 0.83
CA HIS A 263 -10.25 4.74 1.09
C HIS A 263 -9.72 3.31 1.20
N PHE A 264 -9.69 2.78 2.40
CA PHE A 264 -9.31 1.38 2.61
C PHE A 264 -10.48 0.46 2.26
N CYS A 265 -10.28 -0.39 1.29
CA CYS A 265 -11.29 -1.30 0.76
C CYS A 265 -10.77 -2.74 0.68
N ILE A 266 -11.69 -3.70 0.87
CA ILE A 266 -11.43 -5.13 0.74
C ILE A 266 -12.40 -5.76 -0.25
N CYS A 267 -11.88 -6.61 -1.13
CA CYS A 267 -12.67 -7.53 -1.95
C CYS A 267 -12.38 -8.97 -1.49
N LEU A 268 -13.39 -9.68 -1.01
CA LEU A 268 -13.27 -11.11 -0.68
C LEU A 268 -13.33 -11.93 -1.97
N LEU A 269 -12.37 -12.84 -2.15
CA LEU A 269 -12.33 -13.80 -3.26
C LEU A 269 -13.10 -15.07 -2.94
N ASN A 270 -13.08 -15.49 -1.66
CA ASN A 270 -13.80 -16.67 -1.20
C ASN A 270 -14.57 -16.34 0.09
N GLN A 271 -15.88 -16.28 0.02
CA GLN A 271 -16.76 -15.90 1.13
C GLN A 271 -16.90 -16.99 2.21
N ASN A 272 -16.53 -18.23 1.91
CA ASN A 272 -16.71 -19.38 2.82
C ASN A 272 -15.56 -19.58 3.80
N GLN A 273 -14.60 -18.66 3.91
CA GLN A 273 -13.50 -18.79 4.84
C GLN A 273 -13.89 -18.34 6.25
N SER A 274 -13.49 -19.13 7.24
CA SER A 274 -13.73 -18.84 8.67
C SER A 274 -13.17 -17.48 9.14
N VAL A 275 -12.23 -16.91 8.41
CA VAL A 275 -11.61 -15.61 8.70
C VAL A 275 -12.35 -14.41 8.06
N ALA A 276 -13.31 -14.65 7.18
CA ALA A 276 -14.03 -13.59 6.47
C ALA A 276 -14.67 -12.53 7.39
N PRO A 277 -15.32 -12.88 8.52
CA PRO A 277 -15.89 -11.89 9.43
C PRO A 277 -14.85 -10.93 10.01
N ASN A 278 -13.65 -11.42 10.33
CA ASN A 278 -12.58 -10.59 10.86
C ASN A 278 -11.98 -9.69 9.77
N ILE A 279 -11.82 -10.21 8.55
CA ILE A 279 -11.32 -9.43 7.40
C ILE A 279 -12.27 -8.26 7.09
N MET A 280 -13.57 -8.45 7.24
CA MET A 280 -14.58 -7.42 6.97
C MET A 280 -14.81 -6.46 8.15
N ASN A 281 -14.12 -6.63 9.26
CA ASN A 281 -14.20 -5.76 10.41
C ASN A 281 -13.03 -4.76 10.43
N ALA A 282 -13.33 -3.48 10.18
CA ALA A 282 -12.31 -2.42 10.15
C ALA A 282 -11.48 -2.32 11.44
N SER A 283 -12.05 -2.67 12.61
CA SER A 283 -11.34 -2.61 13.90
C SER A 283 -10.27 -3.69 14.06
N GLN A 284 -10.31 -4.73 13.24
CA GLN A 284 -9.30 -5.79 13.23
C GLN A 284 -8.06 -5.43 12.40
N TRP A 285 -8.10 -4.33 11.65
CA TRP A 285 -7.00 -3.91 10.81
C TRP A 285 -6.16 -2.82 11.46
N PHE A 286 -4.85 -3.02 11.44
CA PHE A 286 -3.89 -1.97 11.74
C PHE A 286 -2.96 -1.79 10.54
N LEU A 287 -3.20 -0.73 9.78
CA LEU A 287 -2.41 -0.36 8.62
C LEU A 287 -1.73 0.97 8.86
N GLN A 288 -0.51 1.08 8.38
CA GLN A 288 0.30 2.28 8.41
C GLN A 288 0.50 2.80 6.99
N MET A 289 0.94 4.03 6.86
CA MET A 289 1.06 4.72 5.58
C MET A 289 1.92 3.94 4.56
N GLY A 290 3.00 3.30 5.00
CA GLY A 290 3.89 2.50 4.17
C GLY A 290 3.31 1.17 3.70
N ASP A 291 2.17 0.73 4.24
CA ASP A 291 1.48 -0.49 3.82
C ASP A 291 0.72 -0.32 2.49
N SER A 292 0.56 0.91 2.05
CA SER A 292 0.04 1.21 0.72
C SER A 292 1.18 1.35 -0.31
N LYS A 293 0.84 1.27 -1.61
CA LYS A 293 1.80 1.56 -2.70
C LYS A 293 2.02 3.07 -2.90
N LEU A 294 1.26 3.91 -2.26
CA LEU A 294 1.18 5.34 -2.58
C LEU A 294 2.44 6.14 -2.19
N PHE A 295 3.36 5.53 -1.42
CA PHE A 295 4.54 6.19 -0.83
C PHE A 295 5.83 5.44 -1.10
#